data_a130778c744b1ecaa113a324b8d727bb
#
_entry.id   a130778c744b1ecaa113a324b8d727bb
#
_cell.length_a   1.000
_cell.length_b   1.000
_cell.length_c   1.000
_cell.angle_alpha   90.00
_cell.angle_beta   90.00
_cell.angle_gamma   90.00
#
_symmetry.space_group_name_H-M   'P 1'
#
loop_
_entity.id
_entity.type
_entity.pdbx_description
1 polymer ?
#
loop_
_entity_poly.entity_id
_entity_poly.type
_entity_poly.pdbx_seq_one_letter_code
_entity_poly.pdbx_strand_id
1 'polypeptide(L)'
;MARILHLTPVLLLSVVWLGAASVAGSDVLELSDSDFDYTAAEHETMLVEFFAPWCGHCQKLAPEYESAATKLKGTVPLAKVDCTANSETCGRFGVNGYPTLKIFRNGEEAASYDGPRSADGIVSYMKKQAGPSSVPLRSEEDLDSFINHFDASVVGFFSGDGSEQLAEFQKAAGAMRDSFRFAHATDLGLGAKHGLESESVLLFRPPRLSSKFEEGVVKFSEAISTSALRRFIKDNIFGMCPHLTPENRDRMKGRDLLIAYYDVDYVRNPKGSNYWRNRVMKVATQFQSQGLSYAVADRREFQEELEDEFGLALSDGGELPVVTVRTREGHKYTMREEFTRDGKALERFLEDYFAGRLKRYLKSEPVPEGNSGPVKVVVAETFEEVVNDPEKDVLIEFYAPWCGHCKNLEPKYTELGEQLSGDPNVIIAKMDATANDVPTGYDVQGFPTIYFAPAGKKDTPKRYEGAREVKDFLNFLKKEATNSLVLSGGREDL
;
A
#
# COMPACT_ATOMS: atom_id res chain seq x y z
N MET A 1 -50.45 -65.86 -63.59
CA MET A 1 -50.64 -65.39 -62.23
C MET A 1 -49.46 -64.46 -61.91
N ALA A 2 -49.65 -63.14 -62.04
CA ALA A 2 -48.63 -62.12 -61.81
C ALA A 2 -49.09 -61.33 -60.61
N ARG A 3 -48.25 -61.32 -59.58
CA ARG A 3 -48.43 -60.43 -58.39
C ARG A 3 -47.67 -59.12 -58.61
N ILE A 4 -48.46 -58.02 -58.63
CA ILE A 4 -47.93 -56.66 -58.67
C ILE A 4 -47.54 -56.25 -57.26
N LEU A 5 -46.29 -55.88 -57.10
CA LEU A 5 -45.80 -55.25 -55.88
C LEU A 5 -45.99 -53.71 -56.00
N HIS A 6 -46.73 -53.16 -55.08
CA HIS A 6 -46.85 -51.72 -54.91
C HIS A 6 -45.65 -51.21 -54.05
N LEU A 7 -44.79 -50.35 -54.61
CA LEU A 7 -43.81 -49.55 -53.86
C LEU A 7 -44.46 -48.24 -53.41
N THR A 8 -44.56 -48.05 -52.11
CA THR A 8 -44.87 -46.75 -51.50
C THR A 8 -43.62 -45.93 -51.29
N PRO A 9 -43.57 -44.65 -51.65
CA PRO A 9 -42.38 -43.81 -51.33
C PRO A 9 -42.45 -43.37 -49.88
N VAL A 10 -41.39 -43.63 -49.13
CA VAL A 10 -41.16 -43.09 -47.78
C VAL A 10 -40.62 -41.67 -47.91
N LEU A 11 -41.43 -40.69 -47.52
CA LEU A 11 -41.02 -39.29 -47.35
C LEU A 11 -40.19 -39.17 -46.08
N LEU A 12 -38.85 -38.96 -46.22
CA LEU A 12 -38.00 -38.54 -45.14
C LEU A 12 -38.22 -37.06 -44.81
N LEU A 13 -38.97 -36.79 -43.73
CA LEU A 13 -39.01 -35.46 -43.11
C LEU A 13 -37.73 -35.26 -42.29
N SER A 14 -36.79 -34.47 -42.82
CA SER A 14 -35.67 -33.94 -42.06
C SER A 14 -36.18 -32.85 -41.12
N VAL A 15 -36.32 -33.19 -39.84
CA VAL A 15 -36.56 -32.20 -38.78
C VAL A 15 -35.25 -31.47 -38.54
N VAL A 16 -35.13 -30.25 -39.06
CA VAL A 16 -34.06 -29.33 -38.72
C VAL A 16 -34.38 -28.80 -37.30
N TRP A 17 -33.64 -29.31 -36.32
CA TRP A 17 -33.61 -28.71 -34.99
C TRP A 17 -32.85 -27.37 -35.06
N LEU A 18 -33.59 -26.26 -35.20
CA LEU A 18 -33.04 -24.94 -34.84
C LEU A 18 -32.90 -24.92 -33.32
N GLY A 19 -31.67 -25.18 -32.87
CA GLY A 19 -31.29 -24.88 -31.49
C GLY A 19 -31.38 -23.37 -31.28
N ALA A 20 -32.45 -22.92 -30.64
CA ALA A 20 -32.50 -21.58 -30.08
C ALA A 20 -31.40 -21.51 -29.02
N ALA A 21 -30.24 -20.94 -29.37
CA ALA A 21 -29.30 -20.48 -28.38
C ALA A 21 -30.02 -19.41 -27.56
N SER A 22 -30.47 -19.77 -26.37
CA SER A 22 -30.89 -18.77 -25.37
C SER A 22 -29.69 -17.85 -25.17
N VAL A 23 -29.78 -16.61 -25.66
CA VAL A 23 -28.90 -15.53 -25.24
C VAL A 23 -29.24 -15.36 -23.76
N ALA A 24 -28.45 -15.97 -22.88
CA ALA A 24 -28.54 -15.68 -21.45
C ALA A 24 -28.30 -14.18 -21.30
N GLY A 25 -29.32 -13.45 -20.83
CA GLY A 25 -29.17 -12.03 -20.54
C GLY A 25 -28.04 -11.83 -19.54
N SER A 26 -27.31 -10.73 -19.67
CA SER A 26 -26.27 -10.34 -18.72
C SER A 26 -26.86 -10.22 -17.30
N ASP A 27 -26.14 -10.74 -16.30
CA ASP A 27 -26.48 -10.55 -14.89
C ASP A 27 -25.90 -9.23 -14.33
N VAL A 28 -25.16 -8.48 -15.16
CA VAL A 28 -24.68 -7.12 -14.86
C VAL A 28 -25.73 -6.11 -15.30
N LEU A 29 -26.18 -5.25 -14.40
CA LEU A 29 -27.13 -4.17 -14.68
C LEU A 29 -26.45 -3.07 -15.51
N GLU A 30 -27.05 -2.62 -16.59
CA GLU A 30 -26.58 -1.45 -17.33
C GLU A 30 -27.32 -0.23 -16.85
N LEU A 31 -26.60 0.77 -16.31
CA LEU A 31 -27.18 1.98 -15.76
C LEU A 31 -26.81 3.21 -16.59
N SER A 32 -27.74 4.17 -16.63
CA SER A 32 -27.60 5.43 -17.33
C SER A 32 -27.76 6.63 -16.38
N ASP A 33 -27.51 7.86 -16.89
CA ASP A 33 -27.71 9.10 -16.14
C ASP A 33 -29.17 9.24 -15.64
N SER A 34 -30.15 8.60 -16.30
CA SER A 34 -31.57 8.72 -15.96
C SER A 34 -32.07 7.75 -14.89
N ASP A 35 -31.43 6.61 -14.70
CA ASP A 35 -31.92 5.53 -13.82
C ASP A 35 -30.95 5.14 -12.71
N PHE A 36 -29.73 5.68 -12.73
CA PHE A 36 -28.69 5.36 -11.75
C PHE A 36 -29.16 5.54 -10.31
N ASP A 37 -29.67 6.72 -9.96
CA ASP A 37 -30.01 7.05 -8.57
C ASP A 37 -31.14 6.18 -8.03
N TYR A 38 -32.14 5.95 -8.86
CA TYR A 38 -33.29 5.09 -8.51
C TYR A 38 -32.83 3.66 -8.30
N THR A 39 -32.09 3.10 -9.26
CA THR A 39 -31.65 1.70 -9.20
C THR A 39 -30.64 1.48 -8.07
N ALA A 40 -29.68 2.42 -7.87
CA ALA A 40 -28.72 2.33 -6.79
C ALA A 40 -29.39 2.37 -5.41
N ALA A 41 -30.45 3.18 -5.24
CA ALA A 41 -31.19 3.28 -3.99
C ALA A 41 -32.04 2.05 -3.65
N GLU A 42 -32.40 1.22 -4.63
CA GLU A 42 -33.15 -0.03 -4.41
C GLU A 42 -32.30 -1.13 -3.75
N HIS A 43 -30.98 -0.95 -3.71
CA HIS A 43 -30.05 -1.98 -3.24
C HIS A 43 -29.30 -1.54 -1.99
N GLU A 44 -29.30 -2.39 -0.95
CA GLU A 44 -28.50 -2.15 0.26
C GLU A 44 -27.02 -2.03 -0.04
N THR A 45 -26.49 -2.88 -0.93
CA THR A 45 -25.11 -2.84 -1.38
C THR A 45 -25.05 -3.20 -2.86
N MET A 46 -24.36 -2.40 -3.68
CA MET A 46 -24.15 -2.63 -5.11
C MET A 46 -22.72 -2.29 -5.49
N LEU A 47 -22.12 -3.05 -6.40
CA LEU A 47 -20.84 -2.72 -7.03
C LEU A 47 -21.09 -2.16 -8.42
N VAL A 48 -20.50 -1.01 -8.73
CA VAL A 48 -20.64 -0.35 -10.03
C VAL A 48 -19.29 -0.21 -10.72
N GLU A 49 -19.17 -0.69 -11.95
CA GLU A 49 -18.06 -0.44 -12.86
C GLU A 49 -18.37 0.80 -13.72
N PHE A 50 -17.52 1.79 -13.66
CA PHE A 50 -17.49 2.92 -14.58
C PHE A 50 -16.46 2.63 -15.66
N PHE A 51 -16.90 2.53 -16.91
CA PHE A 51 -16.08 2.05 -18.01
C PHE A 51 -16.19 2.89 -19.28
N ALA A 52 -15.32 2.59 -20.24
CA ALA A 52 -15.46 3.07 -21.62
C ALA A 52 -15.33 1.88 -22.59
N PRO A 53 -16.13 1.78 -23.67
CA PRO A 53 -16.11 0.64 -24.59
C PRO A 53 -14.77 0.38 -25.27
N TRP A 54 -13.98 1.42 -25.52
CA TRP A 54 -12.65 1.36 -26.13
C TRP A 54 -11.53 1.02 -25.13
N CYS A 55 -11.81 0.94 -23.83
CA CYS A 55 -10.80 0.69 -22.79
C CYS A 55 -10.39 -0.79 -22.76
N GLY A 56 -9.14 -1.10 -23.08
CA GLY A 56 -8.63 -2.47 -23.09
C GLY A 56 -8.60 -3.15 -21.70
N HIS A 57 -8.45 -2.38 -20.62
CA HIS A 57 -8.53 -2.92 -19.26
C HIS A 57 -9.99 -3.26 -18.87
N CYS A 58 -10.98 -2.49 -19.33
CA CYS A 58 -12.39 -2.77 -19.14
C CYS A 58 -12.79 -4.06 -19.90
N GLN A 59 -12.31 -4.20 -21.14
CA GLN A 59 -12.57 -5.40 -21.94
C GLN A 59 -11.99 -6.68 -21.30
N LYS A 60 -10.85 -6.57 -20.60
CA LYS A 60 -10.26 -7.69 -19.84
C LYS A 60 -11.05 -8.00 -18.56
N LEU A 61 -11.61 -6.98 -17.90
CA LEU A 61 -12.42 -7.13 -16.70
C LEU A 61 -13.80 -7.71 -17.00
N ALA A 62 -14.40 -7.39 -18.14
CA ALA A 62 -15.78 -7.73 -18.48
C ALA A 62 -16.15 -9.20 -18.25
N PRO A 63 -15.38 -10.22 -18.69
CA PRO A 63 -15.73 -11.63 -18.43
C PRO A 63 -15.66 -12.00 -16.95
N GLU A 64 -14.72 -11.45 -16.20
CA GLU A 64 -14.58 -11.67 -14.76
C GLU A 64 -15.75 -11.01 -14.00
N TYR A 65 -16.12 -9.80 -14.42
CA TYR A 65 -17.22 -9.04 -13.84
C TYR A 65 -18.55 -9.72 -14.05
N GLU A 66 -18.83 -10.23 -15.27
CA GLU A 66 -20.01 -11.00 -15.60
C GLU A 66 -20.10 -12.30 -14.79
N SER A 67 -18.98 -13.04 -14.69
CA SER A 67 -18.91 -14.26 -13.88
C SER A 67 -19.16 -13.95 -12.40
N ALA A 68 -18.64 -12.84 -11.89
CA ALA A 68 -18.89 -12.42 -10.51
C ALA A 68 -20.35 -12.03 -10.29
N ALA A 69 -20.97 -11.32 -11.24
CA ALA A 69 -22.38 -10.94 -11.18
C ALA A 69 -23.28 -12.17 -11.09
N THR A 70 -23.03 -13.18 -11.93
CA THR A 70 -23.76 -14.45 -11.89
C THR A 70 -23.63 -15.16 -10.53
N LYS A 71 -22.40 -15.19 -9.95
CA LYS A 71 -22.17 -15.82 -8.64
C LYS A 71 -22.75 -15.02 -7.46
N LEU A 72 -22.96 -13.73 -7.62
CA LEU A 72 -23.51 -12.83 -6.60
C LEU A 72 -25.00 -12.53 -6.80
N LYS A 73 -25.61 -13.12 -7.82
CA LYS A 73 -27.04 -12.93 -8.12
C LYS A 73 -27.92 -13.20 -6.89
N GLY A 74 -28.81 -12.26 -6.58
CA GLY A 74 -29.67 -12.33 -5.40
C GLY A 74 -28.97 -11.98 -4.06
N THR A 75 -27.67 -11.63 -4.08
CA THR A 75 -26.94 -11.21 -2.87
C THR A 75 -26.43 -9.77 -3.01
N VAL A 76 -25.62 -9.51 -4.04
CA VAL A 76 -25.09 -8.18 -4.37
C VAL A 76 -25.18 -7.98 -5.86
N PRO A 77 -26.00 -7.07 -6.35
CA PRO A 77 -26.05 -6.73 -7.76
C PRO A 77 -24.73 -6.06 -8.18
N LEU A 78 -24.29 -6.42 -9.37
CA LEU A 78 -23.22 -5.75 -10.08
C LEU A 78 -23.81 -4.93 -11.21
N ALA A 79 -23.37 -3.69 -11.35
CA ALA A 79 -23.81 -2.78 -12.38
C ALA A 79 -22.63 -2.17 -13.14
N LYS A 80 -22.88 -1.62 -14.31
CA LYS A 80 -21.88 -0.88 -15.10
C LYS A 80 -22.49 0.37 -15.71
N VAL A 81 -21.66 1.42 -15.86
CA VAL A 81 -22.02 2.70 -16.49
C VAL A 81 -21.01 2.99 -17.58
N ASP A 82 -21.50 3.15 -18.82
CA ASP A 82 -20.68 3.63 -19.93
C ASP A 82 -20.49 5.15 -19.83
N CYS A 83 -19.29 5.58 -19.42
CA CYS A 83 -18.97 7.00 -19.22
C CYS A 83 -18.87 7.79 -20.52
N THR A 84 -18.84 7.14 -21.67
CA THR A 84 -18.87 7.83 -22.97
C THR A 84 -20.30 8.29 -23.33
N ALA A 85 -21.31 7.63 -22.79
CA ALA A 85 -22.71 7.95 -22.97
C ALA A 85 -23.36 8.63 -21.75
N ASN A 86 -22.78 8.45 -20.55
CA ASN A 86 -23.33 8.87 -19.25
C ASN A 86 -22.32 9.73 -18.48
N SER A 87 -21.99 10.89 -19.06
CA SER A 87 -20.94 11.76 -18.52
C SER A 87 -21.34 12.50 -17.23
N GLU A 88 -22.63 12.69 -16.97
CA GLU A 88 -23.14 13.35 -15.77
C GLU A 88 -22.88 12.49 -14.53
N THR A 89 -23.29 11.23 -14.55
CA THR A 89 -23.08 10.27 -13.48
C THR A 89 -21.56 10.06 -13.22
N CYS A 90 -20.79 9.85 -14.28
CA CYS A 90 -19.35 9.65 -14.16
C CYS A 90 -18.62 10.88 -13.62
N GLY A 91 -19.02 12.09 -14.02
CA GLY A 91 -18.47 13.35 -13.50
C GLY A 91 -18.80 13.55 -12.03
N ARG A 92 -20.04 13.27 -11.63
CA ARG A 92 -20.51 13.38 -10.23
C ARG A 92 -19.71 12.51 -9.27
N PHE A 93 -19.34 11.30 -9.70
CA PHE A 93 -18.52 10.38 -8.87
C PHE A 93 -17.03 10.49 -9.12
N GLY A 94 -16.54 11.55 -9.77
CA GLY A 94 -15.11 11.85 -9.92
C GLY A 94 -14.33 10.77 -10.68
N VAL A 95 -14.93 10.15 -11.71
CA VAL A 95 -14.26 9.10 -12.50
C VAL A 95 -13.25 9.72 -13.45
N ASN A 96 -11.95 9.52 -13.15
CA ASN A 96 -10.83 10.09 -13.91
C ASN A 96 -10.05 9.05 -14.73
N GLY A 97 -10.46 7.77 -14.71
CA GLY A 97 -9.81 6.68 -15.43
C GLY A 97 -10.66 5.42 -15.48
N TYR A 98 -10.33 4.49 -16.37
CA TYR A 98 -11.14 3.29 -16.61
C TYR A 98 -10.31 1.99 -16.51
N PRO A 99 -10.91 0.89 -15.96
CA PRO A 99 -12.18 0.88 -15.23
C PRO A 99 -11.99 1.44 -13.81
N THR A 100 -12.98 2.21 -13.33
CA THR A 100 -13.14 2.60 -11.93
C THR A 100 -14.30 1.79 -11.34
N LEU A 101 -14.06 1.13 -10.19
CA LEU A 101 -15.07 0.37 -9.49
C LEU A 101 -15.38 1.04 -8.16
N LYS A 102 -16.69 1.22 -7.88
CA LYS A 102 -17.15 1.84 -6.63
C LYS A 102 -18.28 1.04 -5.99
N ILE A 103 -18.30 1.03 -4.67
CA ILE A 103 -19.32 0.38 -3.85
C ILE A 103 -20.34 1.42 -3.43
N PHE A 104 -21.61 1.13 -3.68
CA PHE A 104 -22.74 1.95 -3.29
C PHE A 104 -23.53 1.26 -2.19
N ARG A 105 -24.08 2.07 -1.27
CA ARG A 105 -25.00 1.61 -0.21
C ARG A 105 -26.20 2.51 -0.14
N ASN A 106 -27.36 1.91 -0.32
CA ASN A 106 -28.64 2.64 -0.34
C ASN A 106 -28.59 3.89 -1.25
N GLY A 107 -27.93 3.77 -2.40
CA GLY A 107 -27.79 4.84 -3.40
C GLY A 107 -26.58 5.78 -3.21
N GLU A 108 -25.92 5.76 -2.05
CA GLU A 108 -24.79 6.64 -1.79
C GLU A 108 -23.43 5.93 -2.02
N GLU A 109 -22.44 6.66 -2.55
CA GLU A 109 -21.08 6.16 -2.67
C GLU A 109 -20.50 5.86 -1.28
N ALA A 110 -20.20 4.59 -1.01
CA ALA A 110 -19.67 4.15 0.27
C ALA A 110 -18.15 4.03 0.26
N ALA A 111 -17.56 3.50 -0.81
CA ALA A 111 -16.10 3.30 -0.94
C ALA A 111 -15.69 3.04 -2.39
N SER A 112 -14.40 3.26 -2.69
CA SER A 112 -13.77 2.68 -3.88
C SER A 112 -13.54 1.18 -3.68
N TYR A 113 -13.61 0.41 -4.77
CA TYR A 113 -13.27 -1.02 -4.74
C TYR A 113 -11.79 -1.21 -5.02
N ASP A 114 -11.05 -1.67 -4.03
CA ASP A 114 -9.59 -1.90 -4.11
C ASP A 114 -9.23 -3.40 -4.09
N GLY A 115 -10.22 -4.27 -4.26
CA GLY A 115 -10.04 -5.73 -4.25
C GLY A 115 -9.47 -6.32 -5.55
N PRO A 116 -9.19 -7.64 -5.56
CA PRO A 116 -8.75 -8.34 -6.76
C PRO A 116 -9.81 -8.29 -7.87
N ARG A 117 -9.37 -8.13 -9.13
CA ARG A 117 -10.26 -8.01 -10.29
C ARG A 117 -10.61 -9.35 -10.97
N SER A 118 -10.29 -10.48 -10.35
CA SER A 118 -10.78 -11.80 -10.75
C SER A 118 -12.21 -12.03 -10.25
N ALA A 119 -12.98 -12.88 -10.93
CA ALA A 119 -14.34 -13.20 -10.52
C ALA A 119 -14.44 -13.67 -9.07
N ASP A 120 -13.59 -14.59 -8.64
CA ASP A 120 -13.58 -15.11 -7.27
C ASP A 120 -13.15 -14.04 -6.25
N GLY A 121 -12.21 -13.18 -6.64
CA GLY A 121 -11.79 -12.02 -5.84
C GLY A 121 -12.93 -11.04 -5.61
N ILE A 122 -13.66 -10.66 -6.67
CA ILE A 122 -14.83 -9.78 -6.59
C ILE A 122 -15.93 -10.41 -5.73
N VAL A 123 -16.21 -11.71 -5.94
CA VAL A 123 -17.22 -12.43 -5.15
C VAL A 123 -16.88 -12.46 -3.66
N SER A 124 -15.64 -12.82 -3.33
CA SER A 124 -15.19 -12.89 -1.93
C SER A 124 -15.25 -11.53 -1.26
N TYR A 125 -14.76 -10.49 -1.94
CA TYR A 125 -14.77 -9.12 -1.45
C TYR A 125 -16.21 -8.61 -1.23
N MET A 126 -17.08 -8.75 -2.23
CA MET A 126 -18.44 -8.23 -2.16
C MET A 126 -19.35 -9.01 -1.20
N LYS A 127 -19.14 -10.32 -1.01
CA LYS A 127 -19.82 -11.07 0.06
C LYS A 127 -19.47 -10.54 1.44
N LYS A 128 -18.21 -10.17 1.65
CA LYS A 128 -17.79 -9.52 2.90
C LYS A 128 -18.46 -8.15 3.05
N GLN A 129 -18.59 -7.38 1.96
CA GLN A 129 -19.24 -6.07 1.97
C GLN A 129 -20.77 -6.12 2.18
N ALA A 130 -21.44 -7.17 1.73
CA ALA A 130 -22.89 -7.37 1.88
C ALA A 130 -23.32 -7.85 3.27
N GLY A 131 -22.39 -8.39 4.06
CA GLY A 131 -22.68 -8.79 5.43
C GLY A 131 -22.95 -7.59 6.36
N PRO A 132 -23.50 -7.80 7.56
CA PRO A 132 -23.74 -6.73 8.51
C PRO A 132 -22.42 -6.00 8.84
N SER A 133 -22.48 -4.70 9.07
CA SER A 133 -21.31 -3.88 9.42
C SER A 133 -20.70 -4.28 10.76
N SER A 134 -21.49 -4.86 11.64
CA SER A 134 -21.07 -5.42 12.95
C SER A 134 -21.84 -6.70 13.27
N VAL A 135 -21.18 -7.64 13.92
CA VAL A 135 -21.77 -8.94 14.32
C VAL A 135 -22.67 -8.74 15.54
N PRO A 136 -23.95 -9.16 15.50
CA PRO A 136 -24.80 -9.10 16.69
C PRO A 136 -24.37 -10.16 17.73
N LEU A 137 -24.20 -9.75 18.98
CA LEU A 137 -23.87 -10.61 20.12
C LEU A 137 -25.11 -10.75 21.02
N ARG A 138 -25.48 -11.98 21.35
CA ARG A 138 -26.71 -12.28 22.09
C ARG A 138 -26.47 -12.91 23.46
N SER A 139 -25.23 -13.32 23.71
CA SER A 139 -24.85 -13.97 24.98
C SER A 139 -23.42 -13.58 25.39
N GLU A 140 -23.07 -13.90 26.63
CA GLU A 140 -21.69 -13.75 27.13
C GLU A 140 -20.72 -14.64 26.36
N GLU A 141 -21.14 -15.84 25.96
CA GLU A 141 -20.35 -16.77 25.18
C GLU A 141 -20.04 -16.19 23.79
N ASP A 142 -21.01 -15.51 23.16
CA ASP A 142 -20.81 -14.81 21.91
C ASP A 142 -19.75 -13.71 22.05
N LEU A 143 -19.86 -12.90 23.12
CA LEU A 143 -18.93 -11.83 23.42
C LEU A 143 -17.52 -12.40 23.68
N ASP A 144 -17.39 -13.37 24.56
CA ASP A 144 -16.10 -13.99 24.92
C ASP A 144 -15.45 -14.64 23.67
N SER A 145 -16.22 -15.30 22.83
CA SER A 145 -15.76 -15.87 21.57
C SER A 145 -15.30 -14.79 20.58
N PHE A 146 -16.05 -13.69 20.48
CA PHE A 146 -15.73 -12.61 19.56
C PHE A 146 -14.45 -11.86 19.96
N ILE A 147 -14.26 -11.55 21.24
CA ILE A 147 -13.09 -10.82 21.74
C ILE A 147 -11.84 -11.68 21.86
N ASN A 148 -11.98 -13.01 21.97
CA ASN A 148 -10.86 -13.94 21.99
C ASN A 148 -10.34 -14.21 20.58
N HIS A 149 -9.77 -13.20 19.96
CA HIS A 149 -9.30 -13.26 18.58
C HIS A 149 -7.86 -12.76 18.43
N PHE A 150 -7.26 -13.06 17.27
CA PHE A 150 -5.92 -12.62 16.94
C PHE A 150 -5.82 -11.08 16.82
N ASP A 151 -6.82 -10.46 16.19
CA ASP A 151 -6.92 -9.00 16.05
C ASP A 151 -7.73 -8.38 17.18
N ALA A 152 -7.54 -7.08 17.42
CA ALA A 152 -8.37 -6.30 18.32
C ALA A 152 -9.83 -6.27 17.84
N SER A 153 -10.76 -6.19 18.80
CA SER A 153 -12.20 -6.20 18.56
C SER A 153 -12.85 -4.93 19.08
N VAL A 154 -13.73 -4.33 18.29
CA VAL A 154 -14.53 -3.15 18.69
C VAL A 154 -15.96 -3.61 18.93
N VAL A 155 -16.46 -3.42 20.14
CA VAL A 155 -17.82 -3.86 20.54
C VAL A 155 -18.62 -2.68 21.07
N GLY A 156 -19.76 -2.42 20.45
CA GLY A 156 -20.75 -1.47 20.93
C GLY A 156 -21.82 -2.13 21.79
N PHE A 157 -22.24 -1.48 22.85
CA PHE A 157 -23.31 -1.92 23.76
C PHE A 157 -24.40 -0.87 23.77
N PHE A 158 -25.61 -1.26 23.39
CA PHE A 158 -26.74 -0.36 23.17
C PHE A 158 -27.99 -0.86 23.88
N SER A 159 -28.98 0.03 24.10
CA SER A 159 -30.20 -0.25 24.82
C SER A 159 -31.26 -1.01 23.98
N GLY A 160 -31.06 -1.09 22.68
CA GLY A 160 -31.96 -1.76 21.74
C GLY A 160 -31.63 -1.47 20.29
N ASP A 161 -32.30 -2.18 19.38
CA ASP A 161 -32.10 -2.05 17.92
C ASP A 161 -32.47 -0.66 17.36
N GLY A 162 -33.29 0.12 18.09
CA GLY A 162 -33.71 1.47 17.70
C GLY A 162 -32.79 2.59 18.24
N SER A 163 -31.66 2.27 18.85
CA SER A 163 -30.74 3.27 19.37
C SER A 163 -30.10 4.10 18.24
N GLU A 164 -30.14 5.44 18.37
CA GLU A 164 -29.43 6.34 17.45
C GLU A 164 -27.90 6.14 17.51
N GLN A 165 -27.40 5.81 18.70
CA GLN A 165 -25.99 5.52 18.92
C GLN A 165 -25.56 4.23 18.22
N LEU A 166 -26.43 3.21 18.15
CA LEU A 166 -26.19 2.00 17.36
C LEU A 166 -26.09 2.34 15.87
N ALA A 167 -26.97 3.20 15.35
CA ALA A 167 -26.91 3.63 13.96
C ALA A 167 -25.58 4.35 13.61
N GLU A 168 -25.13 5.26 14.48
CA GLU A 168 -23.82 5.92 14.32
C GLU A 168 -22.65 4.93 14.42
N PHE A 169 -22.70 3.97 15.32
CA PHE A 169 -21.72 2.90 15.45
C PHE A 169 -21.67 2.05 14.16
N GLN A 170 -22.83 1.66 13.64
CA GLN A 170 -22.90 0.85 12.42
C GLN A 170 -22.36 1.59 11.18
N LYS A 171 -22.57 2.90 11.10
CA LYS A 171 -21.94 3.74 10.03
C LYS A 171 -20.42 3.74 10.16
N ALA A 172 -19.90 3.92 11.39
CA ALA A 172 -18.45 3.84 11.61
C ALA A 172 -17.88 2.46 11.28
N ALA A 173 -18.55 1.41 11.76
CA ALA A 173 -18.19 0.02 11.48
C ALA A 173 -18.22 -0.28 9.98
N GLY A 174 -19.25 0.16 9.26
CA GLY A 174 -19.36 0.00 7.82
C GLY A 174 -18.21 0.64 7.04
N ALA A 175 -17.76 1.83 7.48
CA ALA A 175 -16.64 2.54 6.87
C ALA A 175 -15.26 1.95 7.18
N MET A 176 -15.14 1.10 8.21
CA MET A 176 -13.86 0.58 8.70
C MET A 176 -13.78 -0.97 8.70
N ARG A 177 -14.83 -1.64 8.23
CA ARG A 177 -14.98 -3.11 8.30
C ARG A 177 -13.92 -3.90 7.54
N ASP A 178 -13.30 -3.31 6.54
CA ASP A 178 -12.23 -3.95 5.77
C ASP A 178 -10.94 -4.05 6.57
N SER A 179 -10.76 -3.15 7.53
CA SER A 179 -9.57 -3.06 8.34
C SER A 179 -9.73 -3.63 9.76
N PHE A 180 -10.95 -3.58 10.32
CA PHE A 180 -11.17 -3.90 11.72
C PHE A 180 -12.43 -4.73 11.94
N ARG A 181 -12.52 -5.36 13.13
CA ARG A 181 -13.62 -6.24 13.52
C ARG A 181 -14.60 -5.50 14.41
N PHE A 182 -15.88 -5.60 14.12
CA PHE A 182 -16.95 -4.94 14.82
C PHE A 182 -18.03 -5.91 15.25
N ALA A 183 -18.51 -5.74 16.50
CA ALA A 183 -19.71 -6.42 17.01
C ALA A 183 -20.55 -5.43 17.81
N HIS A 184 -21.82 -5.76 18.03
CA HIS A 184 -22.70 -5.00 18.88
C HIS A 184 -23.61 -5.91 19.70
N ALA A 185 -23.98 -5.44 20.87
CA ALA A 185 -25.01 -6.02 21.72
C ALA A 185 -26.12 -4.99 21.94
N THR A 186 -27.38 -5.44 21.91
CA THR A 186 -28.56 -4.62 22.25
C THR A 186 -29.11 -4.93 23.61
N ASP A 187 -28.31 -5.64 24.43
CA ASP A 187 -28.51 -5.87 25.88
C ASP A 187 -27.31 -5.27 26.64
N LEU A 188 -27.57 -4.18 27.37
CA LEU A 188 -26.55 -3.51 28.19
C LEU A 188 -26.02 -4.43 29.32
N GLY A 189 -26.77 -5.46 29.73
CA GLY A 189 -26.34 -6.45 30.72
C GLY A 189 -25.04 -7.15 30.30
N LEU A 190 -24.82 -7.39 29.01
CA LEU A 190 -23.58 -7.98 28.48
C LEU A 190 -22.36 -7.09 28.72
N GLY A 191 -22.54 -5.77 28.84
CA GLY A 191 -21.48 -4.82 29.16
C GLY A 191 -21.23 -4.63 30.66
N ALA A 192 -22.11 -5.13 31.54
CA ALA A 192 -22.05 -4.85 32.97
C ALA A 192 -20.76 -5.33 33.62
N LYS A 193 -20.23 -6.50 33.24
CA LYS A 193 -18.92 -6.99 33.72
C LYS A 193 -17.73 -6.13 33.35
N HIS A 194 -17.91 -5.21 32.39
CA HIS A 194 -16.90 -4.21 31.98
C HIS A 194 -17.21 -2.82 32.57
N GLY A 195 -18.10 -2.74 33.55
CA GLY A 195 -18.46 -1.48 34.24
C GLY A 195 -19.27 -0.52 33.39
N LEU A 196 -20.07 -1.01 32.45
CA LEU A 196 -20.96 -0.17 31.63
C LEU A 196 -22.32 -0.03 32.30
N GLU A 197 -22.75 1.23 32.50
CA GLU A 197 -24.06 1.60 33.02
C GLU A 197 -24.97 2.24 31.96
N SER A 198 -24.39 2.57 30.82
CA SER A 198 -25.07 3.21 29.68
C SER A 198 -24.45 2.76 28.36
N GLU A 199 -25.09 3.15 27.25
CA GLU A 199 -24.57 2.89 25.91
C GLU A 199 -23.12 3.36 25.77
N SER A 200 -22.28 2.49 25.26
CA SER A 200 -20.85 2.77 25.12
C SER A 200 -20.20 1.84 24.08
N VAL A 201 -18.98 2.19 23.69
CA VAL A 201 -18.15 1.37 22.82
C VAL A 201 -16.86 1.02 23.53
N LEU A 202 -16.51 -0.26 23.50
CA LEU A 202 -15.27 -0.81 24.05
C LEU A 202 -14.39 -1.34 22.92
N LEU A 203 -13.09 -1.07 23.02
CA LEU A 203 -12.06 -1.68 22.22
C LEU A 203 -11.32 -2.71 23.05
N PHE A 204 -11.38 -3.97 22.63
CA PHE A 204 -10.70 -5.08 23.27
C PHE A 204 -9.41 -5.40 22.53
N ARG A 205 -8.29 -5.34 23.22
CA ARG A 205 -7.01 -5.75 22.67
C ARG A 205 -6.91 -7.27 22.59
N PRO A 206 -6.14 -7.83 21.66
CA PRO A 206 -5.95 -9.28 21.57
C PRO A 206 -5.42 -9.83 22.89
N PRO A 207 -6.01 -10.91 23.48
CA PRO A 207 -5.57 -11.46 24.75
C PRO A 207 -4.09 -11.85 24.76
N ARG A 208 -3.55 -12.34 23.62
CA ARG A 208 -2.14 -12.70 23.45
C ARG A 208 -1.18 -11.51 23.63
N LEU A 209 -1.65 -10.29 23.42
CA LEU A 209 -0.88 -9.05 23.59
C LEU A 209 -1.12 -8.38 24.96
N SER A 210 -1.79 -9.05 25.88
CA SER A 210 -1.98 -8.54 27.25
C SER A 210 -0.64 -8.20 27.91
N SER A 211 -0.54 -7.03 28.52
CA SER A 211 0.66 -6.56 29.18
C SER A 211 0.33 -5.63 30.34
N LYS A 212 1.33 -5.36 31.20
CA LYS A 212 1.19 -4.39 32.30
C LYS A 212 1.38 -2.92 31.87
N PHE A 213 1.71 -2.68 30.60
CA PHE A 213 2.04 -1.35 30.09
C PHE A 213 0.85 -0.65 29.45
N GLU A 214 -0.20 -1.39 29.15
CA GLU A 214 -1.43 -0.88 28.56
C GLU A 214 -2.64 -1.68 29.01
N GLU A 215 -3.80 -1.04 29.06
CA GLU A 215 -5.03 -1.72 29.43
C GLU A 215 -5.52 -2.63 28.30
N GLY A 216 -6.04 -3.80 28.65
CA GLY A 216 -6.61 -4.76 27.69
C GLY A 216 -7.93 -4.30 27.07
N VAL A 217 -8.64 -3.36 27.73
CA VAL A 217 -9.92 -2.80 27.29
C VAL A 217 -9.83 -1.27 27.34
N VAL A 218 -10.16 -0.62 26.25
CA VAL A 218 -10.20 0.85 26.15
C VAL A 218 -11.65 1.28 25.95
N LYS A 219 -12.16 2.11 26.88
CA LYS A 219 -13.53 2.64 26.81
C LYS A 219 -13.56 3.92 26.01
N PHE A 220 -14.50 4.03 25.08
CA PHE A 220 -14.82 5.28 24.41
C PHE A 220 -15.53 6.22 25.39
N SER A 221 -15.05 7.47 25.50
CA SER A 221 -15.49 8.42 26.53
C SER A 221 -16.17 9.69 26.00
N GLU A 222 -16.26 9.81 24.68
CA GLU A 222 -16.92 10.95 24.02
C GLU A 222 -18.37 10.63 23.65
N ALA A 223 -19.13 11.61 23.17
CA ALA A 223 -20.45 11.38 22.58
C ALA A 223 -20.33 10.50 21.32
N ILE A 224 -21.15 9.44 21.25
CA ILE A 224 -21.11 8.49 20.15
C ILE A 224 -21.54 9.20 18.85
N SER A 225 -20.60 9.31 17.93
CA SER A 225 -20.81 9.78 16.56
C SER A 225 -19.86 9.04 15.62
N THR A 226 -20.23 8.92 14.38
CA THR A 226 -19.42 8.24 13.35
C THR A 226 -17.98 8.79 13.28
N SER A 227 -17.80 10.10 13.30
CA SER A 227 -16.48 10.75 13.20
C SER A 227 -15.62 10.54 14.46
N ALA A 228 -16.22 10.67 15.66
CA ALA A 228 -15.51 10.48 16.91
C ALA A 228 -15.09 9.01 17.11
N LEU A 229 -15.96 8.06 16.76
CA LEU A 229 -15.64 6.62 16.80
C LEU A 229 -14.50 6.27 15.82
N ARG A 230 -14.53 6.79 14.60
CA ARG A 230 -13.46 6.55 13.62
C ARG A 230 -12.10 7.07 14.11
N ARG A 231 -12.07 8.25 14.72
CA ARG A 231 -10.85 8.80 15.35
C ARG A 231 -10.39 7.93 16.50
N PHE A 232 -11.26 7.62 17.46
CA PHE A 232 -10.96 6.76 18.60
C PHE A 232 -10.37 5.41 18.19
N ILE A 233 -10.98 4.75 17.20
CA ILE A 233 -10.52 3.44 16.71
C ILE A 233 -9.13 3.58 16.08
N LYS A 234 -8.90 4.57 15.22
CA LYS A 234 -7.59 4.80 14.58
C LYS A 234 -6.49 5.05 15.61
N ASP A 235 -6.80 5.79 16.67
CA ASP A 235 -5.82 6.18 17.68
C ASP A 235 -5.50 5.04 18.65
N ASN A 236 -6.44 4.11 18.89
CA ASN A 236 -6.32 3.11 19.94
C ASN A 236 -6.17 1.67 19.46
N ILE A 237 -6.55 1.34 18.22
CA ILE A 237 -6.69 -0.06 17.75
C ILE A 237 -5.38 -0.86 17.81
N PHE A 238 -4.24 -0.22 17.58
CA PHE A 238 -2.95 -0.88 17.56
C PHE A 238 -2.31 -1.00 18.94
N GLY A 239 -2.75 -0.18 19.91
CA GLY A 239 -2.10 -0.11 21.22
C GLY A 239 -0.67 0.43 21.14
N MET A 240 0.11 0.17 22.20
CA MET A 240 1.46 0.68 22.34
C MET A 240 2.46 -0.03 21.43
N CYS A 241 2.30 -1.35 21.22
CA CYS A 241 3.26 -2.17 20.47
C CYS A 241 2.55 -3.38 19.83
N PRO A 242 1.90 -3.22 18.66
CA PRO A 242 1.22 -4.30 17.97
C PRO A 242 2.21 -5.34 17.41
N HIS A 243 1.69 -6.53 17.11
CA HIS A 243 2.35 -7.53 16.30
C HIS A 243 2.02 -7.26 14.82
N LEU A 244 3.03 -6.89 14.05
CA LEU A 244 2.90 -6.70 12.61
C LEU A 244 3.10 -8.02 11.87
N THR A 245 2.26 -8.22 10.87
CA THR A 245 2.35 -9.29 9.88
C THR A 245 2.28 -8.68 8.48
N PRO A 246 2.65 -9.39 7.41
CA PRO A 246 2.50 -8.89 6.04
C PRO A 246 1.10 -8.38 5.71
N GLU A 247 0.04 -9.00 6.29
CA GLU A 247 -1.36 -8.64 6.04
C GLU A 247 -1.80 -7.34 6.71
N ASN A 248 -1.19 -6.97 7.86
CA ASN A 248 -1.62 -5.81 8.63
C ASN A 248 -0.64 -4.62 8.60
N ARG A 249 0.56 -4.80 8.04
CA ARG A 249 1.64 -3.77 8.04
C ARG A 249 1.20 -2.43 7.43
N ASP A 250 0.39 -2.49 6.39
CA ASP A 250 -0.07 -1.30 5.67
C ASP A 250 -0.94 -0.38 6.53
N ARG A 251 -1.56 -0.92 7.57
CA ARG A 251 -2.36 -0.13 8.54
C ARG A 251 -1.51 0.81 9.39
N MET A 252 -0.18 0.59 9.45
CA MET A 252 0.78 1.45 10.17
C MET A 252 1.51 2.44 9.25
N LYS A 253 1.22 2.46 7.94
CA LYS A 253 1.80 3.43 6.99
C LYS A 253 1.51 4.87 7.40
N GLY A 254 2.45 5.78 7.08
CA GLY A 254 2.33 7.21 7.37
C GLY A 254 2.68 7.60 8.82
N ARG A 255 3.25 6.69 9.60
CA ARG A 255 3.77 6.93 10.95
C ARG A 255 5.29 6.79 10.98
N ASP A 256 5.92 7.51 11.91
CA ASP A 256 7.29 7.18 12.30
C ASP A 256 7.21 5.90 13.14
N LEU A 257 7.87 4.85 12.68
CA LEU A 257 7.65 3.50 13.21
C LEU A 257 8.96 2.80 13.52
N LEU A 258 9.12 2.39 14.79
CA LEU A 258 10.15 1.46 15.22
C LEU A 258 9.60 0.05 15.19
N ILE A 259 10.33 -0.87 14.57
CA ILE A 259 9.99 -2.30 14.58
C ILE A 259 11.17 -3.08 15.18
N ALA A 260 10.87 -3.94 16.15
CA ALA A 260 11.79 -4.92 16.67
C ALA A 260 11.46 -6.29 16.05
N TYR A 261 12.39 -6.83 15.28
CA TYR A 261 12.25 -8.11 14.57
C TYR A 261 12.98 -9.21 15.33
N TYR A 262 12.28 -10.28 15.63
CA TYR A 262 12.83 -11.48 16.28
C TYR A 262 11.96 -12.70 15.92
N ASP A 263 12.17 -13.83 16.55
CA ASP A 263 11.33 -15.03 16.34
C ASP A 263 9.99 -14.87 17.11
N VAL A 264 8.99 -14.27 16.45
CA VAL A 264 7.67 -14.01 17.01
C VAL A 264 6.73 -15.14 16.67
N ASP A 265 6.35 -15.95 17.65
CA ASP A 265 5.38 -17.03 17.49
C ASP A 265 4.43 -17.07 18.70
N TYR A 266 3.25 -16.50 18.53
CA TYR A 266 2.22 -16.48 19.59
C TYR A 266 1.46 -17.80 19.72
N VAL A 267 1.64 -18.76 18.83
CA VAL A 267 1.03 -20.09 18.90
C VAL A 267 1.95 -21.06 19.67
N ARG A 268 3.23 -21.13 19.28
CA ARG A 268 4.18 -22.09 19.85
C ARG A 268 4.98 -21.51 21.00
N ASN A 269 5.28 -20.21 20.96
CA ASN A 269 6.11 -19.53 21.96
C ASN A 269 5.56 -18.17 22.39
N PRO A 270 4.33 -18.09 22.97
CA PRO A 270 3.74 -16.80 23.37
C PRO A 270 4.55 -16.11 24.49
N LYS A 271 5.20 -16.88 25.37
CA LYS A 271 6.03 -16.32 26.45
C LYS A 271 7.30 -15.65 25.90
N GLY A 272 8.02 -16.29 24.99
CA GLY A 272 9.19 -15.73 24.32
C GLY A 272 8.85 -14.52 23.47
N SER A 273 7.75 -14.60 22.72
CA SER A 273 7.24 -13.47 21.93
C SER A 273 6.94 -12.25 22.81
N ASN A 274 6.22 -12.44 23.92
CA ASN A 274 5.94 -11.35 24.85
C ASN A 274 7.15 -10.91 25.69
N TYR A 275 8.16 -11.74 25.87
CA TYR A 275 9.36 -11.36 26.61
C TYR A 275 10.07 -10.16 25.97
N TRP A 276 10.32 -10.20 24.68
CA TRP A 276 10.96 -9.11 23.96
C TRP A 276 10.02 -7.93 23.74
N ARG A 277 8.75 -8.17 23.37
CA ARG A 277 7.73 -7.13 23.26
C ARG A 277 7.63 -6.28 24.54
N ASN A 278 7.61 -6.91 25.70
CA ASN A 278 7.55 -6.21 26.99
C ASN A 278 8.79 -5.34 27.26
N ARG A 279 9.95 -5.70 26.73
CA ARG A 279 11.16 -4.88 26.82
C ARG A 279 11.11 -3.68 25.91
N VAL A 280 10.64 -3.86 24.70
CA VAL A 280 10.38 -2.74 23.79
C VAL A 280 9.40 -1.75 24.43
N MET A 281 8.26 -2.24 24.96
CA MET A 281 7.27 -1.39 25.64
C MET A 281 7.82 -0.68 26.88
N LYS A 282 8.65 -1.38 27.70
CA LYS A 282 9.28 -0.77 28.86
C LYS A 282 10.13 0.46 28.49
N VAL A 283 10.88 0.36 27.39
CA VAL A 283 11.67 1.49 26.90
C VAL A 283 10.77 2.54 26.25
N ALA A 284 9.81 2.10 25.42
CA ALA A 284 8.85 2.98 24.75
C ALA A 284 8.08 3.90 25.71
N THR A 285 7.75 3.43 26.91
CA THR A 285 7.07 4.25 27.93
C THR A 285 7.84 5.51 28.34
N GLN A 286 9.17 5.51 28.18
CA GLN A 286 10.01 6.67 28.48
C GLN A 286 9.95 7.75 27.38
N PHE A 287 9.51 7.37 26.16
CA PHE A 287 9.51 8.22 24.97
C PHE A 287 8.10 8.47 24.39
N GLN A 288 7.04 8.21 25.17
CA GLN A 288 5.65 8.29 24.67
C GLN A 288 5.27 9.64 24.04
N SER A 289 5.85 10.74 24.52
CA SER A 289 5.55 12.10 24.04
C SER A 289 6.28 12.47 22.74
N GLN A 290 7.14 11.60 22.22
CA GLN A 290 8.03 11.91 21.08
C GLN A 290 7.43 11.57 19.70
N GLY A 291 6.20 11.02 19.66
CA GLY A 291 5.49 10.77 18.40
C GLY A 291 5.95 9.55 17.59
N LEU A 292 6.83 8.71 18.13
CA LEU A 292 7.26 7.45 17.52
C LEU A 292 6.28 6.33 17.89
N SER A 293 5.86 5.55 16.89
CA SER A 293 5.10 4.32 17.06
C SER A 293 6.04 3.12 17.18
N TYR A 294 5.61 2.08 17.88
CA TYR A 294 6.40 0.89 18.14
C TYR A 294 5.65 -0.36 17.68
N ALA A 295 6.38 -1.38 17.21
CA ALA A 295 5.81 -2.66 16.84
C ALA A 295 6.83 -3.78 17.01
N VAL A 296 6.34 -5.02 16.99
CA VAL A 296 7.17 -6.23 16.88
C VAL A 296 6.73 -7.04 15.65
N ALA A 297 7.67 -7.75 15.04
CA ALA A 297 7.40 -8.58 13.87
C ALA A 297 8.28 -9.83 13.83
N ASP A 298 7.81 -10.90 13.19
CA ASP A 298 8.65 -12.08 12.91
C ASP A 298 9.67 -11.74 11.82
N ARG A 299 10.97 -11.91 12.11
CA ARG A 299 12.05 -11.58 11.18
C ARG A 299 11.97 -12.38 9.88
N ARG A 300 11.42 -13.60 9.91
CA ARG A 300 11.32 -14.47 8.72
C ARG A 300 10.22 -13.99 7.77
N GLU A 301 9.13 -13.45 8.32
CA GLU A 301 8.05 -12.88 7.50
C GLU A 301 8.45 -11.57 6.80
N PHE A 302 9.47 -10.87 7.33
CA PHE A 302 9.98 -9.60 6.81
C PHE A 302 11.43 -9.69 6.32
N GLN A 303 11.91 -10.88 5.99
CA GLN A 303 13.30 -11.11 5.58
C GLN A 303 13.70 -10.25 4.39
N GLU A 304 12.90 -10.24 3.33
CA GLU A 304 13.17 -9.46 2.12
C GLU A 304 13.28 -7.96 2.42
N GLU A 305 12.39 -7.42 3.26
CA GLU A 305 12.46 -6.03 3.69
C GLU A 305 13.72 -5.73 4.52
N LEU A 306 14.08 -6.63 5.43
CA LEU A 306 15.28 -6.46 6.27
C LEU A 306 16.55 -6.47 5.42
N GLU A 307 16.66 -7.39 4.46
CA GLU A 307 17.83 -7.52 3.58
C GLU A 307 17.89 -6.37 2.58
N ASP A 308 16.79 -6.10 1.87
CA ASP A 308 16.78 -5.13 0.77
C ASP A 308 16.75 -3.68 1.23
N GLU A 309 16.03 -3.38 2.31
CA GLU A 309 15.83 -2.00 2.71
C GLU A 309 16.65 -1.56 3.92
N PHE A 310 17.16 -2.50 4.73
CA PHE A 310 17.95 -2.19 5.92
C PHE A 310 19.33 -2.86 5.94
N GLY A 311 19.64 -3.70 4.96
CA GLY A 311 20.90 -4.43 4.85
C GLY A 311 21.15 -5.37 6.04
N LEU A 312 20.09 -5.99 6.59
CA LEU A 312 20.12 -6.89 7.73
C LEU A 312 19.79 -8.32 7.28
N ALA A 313 20.76 -9.24 7.42
CA ALA A 313 20.54 -10.64 7.15
C ALA A 313 19.74 -11.33 8.28
N LEU A 314 19.13 -12.49 7.99
CA LEU A 314 18.44 -13.31 9.01
C LEU A 314 19.34 -13.72 10.18
N SER A 315 20.66 -13.87 9.93
CA SER A 315 21.66 -14.21 10.94
C SER A 315 22.01 -13.05 11.86
N ASP A 316 21.68 -11.81 11.48
CA ASP A 316 22.03 -10.63 12.27
C ASP A 316 21.28 -10.64 13.61
N GLY A 317 21.99 -10.33 14.68
CA GLY A 317 21.48 -10.38 16.05
C GLY A 317 21.27 -11.79 16.62
N GLY A 318 21.43 -12.87 15.86
CA GLY A 318 21.22 -14.25 16.33
C GLY A 318 19.79 -14.46 16.87
N GLU A 319 19.65 -14.81 18.16
CA GLU A 319 18.34 -14.94 18.84
C GLU A 319 17.79 -13.62 19.38
N LEU A 320 18.58 -12.53 19.31
CA LEU A 320 18.19 -11.22 19.84
C LEU A 320 17.42 -10.39 18.81
N PRO A 321 16.58 -9.47 19.26
CA PRO A 321 15.88 -8.57 18.33
C PRO A 321 16.86 -7.68 17.54
N VAL A 322 16.60 -7.53 16.24
CA VAL A 322 17.14 -6.43 15.43
C VAL A 322 16.10 -5.32 15.36
N VAL A 323 16.56 -4.07 15.40
CA VAL A 323 15.68 -2.92 15.51
C VAL A 323 15.92 -1.96 14.36
N THR A 324 14.84 -1.54 13.72
CA THR A 324 14.86 -0.50 12.69
C THR A 324 13.87 0.61 13.03
N VAL A 325 14.13 1.80 12.49
CA VAL A 325 13.16 2.90 12.45
C VAL A 325 12.99 3.34 11.00
N ARG A 326 11.73 3.50 10.59
CA ARG A 326 11.35 4.16 9.33
C ARG A 326 10.48 5.36 9.65
N THR A 327 10.87 6.54 9.16
CA THR A 327 10.04 7.74 9.30
C THR A 327 8.98 7.82 8.20
N ARG A 328 7.98 8.65 8.39
CA ARG A 328 6.95 8.95 7.38
C ARG A 328 7.52 9.56 6.09
N GLU A 329 8.69 10.23 6.21
CA GLU A 329 9.43 10.76 5.07
C GLU A 329 10.28 9.70 4.35
N GLY A 330 10.29 8.46 4.85
CA GLY A 330 11.07 7.35 4.27
C GLY A 330 12.51 7.24 4.77
N HIS A 331 12.92 8.06 5.75
CA HIS A 331 14.26 7.92 6.35
C HIS A 331 14.35 6.63 7.16
N LYS A 332 15.48 5.94 7.03
CA LYS A 332 15.72 4.63 7.64
C LYS A 332 16.87 4.71 8.64
N TYR A 333 16.70 4.02 9.77
CA TYR A 333 17.74 3.90 10.81
C TYR A 333 17.78 2.46 11.30
N THR A 334 18.96 1.95 11.54
CA THR A 334 19.20 0.59 12.05
C THR A 334 19.99 0.66 13.34
N MET A 335 19.52 -0.03 14.37
CA MET A 335 20.29 -0.17 15.62
C MET A 335 21.44 -1.13 15.39
N ARG A 336 22.67 -0.62 15.46
CA ARG A 336 23.91 -1.40 15.24
C ARG A 336 24.39 -2.12 16.50
N GLU A 337 24.03 -1.57 17.67
CA GLU A 337 24.31 -2.20 18.94
C GLU A 337 23.39 -3.41 19.14
N GLU A 338 23.94 -4.50 19.70
CA GLU A 338 23.16 -5.70 20.01
C GLU A 338 22.09 -5.39 21.06
N PHE A 339 20.88 -5.91 20.87
CA PHE A 339 19.76 -5.68 21.78
C PHE A 339 20.04 -6.30 23.15
N THR A 340 20.13 -5.47 24.19
CA THR A 340 20.40 -5.96 25.55
C THR A 340 19.14 -6.36 26.29
N ARG A 341 19.22 -7.39 27.16
CA ARG A 341 18.08 -7.91 27.93
C ARG A 341 17.49 -6.91 28.90
N ASP A 342 18.23 -5.93 29.36
CA ASP A 342 17.77 -4.84 30.22
C ASP A 342 17.08 -3.70 29.44
N GLY A 343 17.23 -3.68 28.09
CA GLY A 343 16.68 -2.68 27.20
C GLY A 343 17.54 -1.43 27.04
N LYS A 344 18.72 -1.36 27.66
CA LYS A 344 19.56 -0.15 27.64
C LYS A 344 20.13 0.18 26.26
N ALA A 345 20.41 -0.84 25.42
CA ALA A 345 20.84 -0.60 24.05
C ALA A 345 19.74 0.12 23.25
N LEU A 346 18.48 -0.32 23.39
CA LEU A 346 17.35 0.34 22.75
C LEU A 346 17.12 1.76 23.32
N GLU A 347 17.30 1.95 24.63
CA GLU A 347 17.18 3.27 25.25
C GLU A 347 18.19 4.26 24.67
N ARG A 348 19.49 3.89 24.58
CA ARG A 348 20.53 4.71 23.95
C ARG A 348 20.23 4.99 22.47
N PHE A 349 19.80 3.98 21.73
CA PHE A 349 19.43 4.14 20.33
C PHE A 349 18.31 5.18 20.15
N LEU A 350 17.29 5.15 21.01
CA LEU A 350 16.20 6.14 20.97
C LEU A 350 16.63 7.52 21.42
N GLU A 351 17.47 7.64 22.44
CA GLU A 351 18.07 8.92 22.84
C GLU A 351 18.85 9.56 21.69
N ASP A 352 19.65 8.76 20.97
CA ASP A 352 20.41 9.22 19.82
C ASP A 352 19.50 9.56 18.62
N TYR A 353 18.44 8.78 18.40
CA TYR A 353 17.45 9.04 17.37
C TYR A 353 16.75 10.39 17.59
N PHE A 354 16.19 10.61 18.78
CA PHE A 354 15.47 11.84 19.08
C PHE A 354 16.40 13.06 19.18
N ALA A 355 17.66 12.87 19.50
CA ALA A 355 18.66 13.93 19.48
C ALA A 355 19.26 14.19 18.08
N GLY A 356 18.82 13.45 17.05
CA GLY A 356 19.31 13.61 15.68
C GLY A 356 20.78 13.20 15.47
N ARG A 357 21.33 12.38 16.37
CA ARG A 357 22.73 11.93 16.30
C ARG A 357 22.95 10.68 15.44
N LEU A 358 21.86 9.97 15.08
CA LEU A 358 21.96 8.76 14.26
C LEU A 358 22.22 9.09 12.79
N LYS A 359 23.16 8.37 12.19
CA LYS A 359 23.34 8.37 10.74
C LYS A 359 22.18 7.56 10.11
N ARG A 360 21.57 8.11 9.05
CA ARG A 360 20.54 7.40 8.27
C ARG A 360 21.16 6.17 7.62
N TYR A 361 20.40 5.09 7.58
CA TYR A 361 20.75 3.95 6.74
C TYR A 361 20.41 4.29 5.28
N LEU A 362 21.37 3.99 4.40
CA LEU A 362 21.20 4.05 2.96
C LEU A 362 21.58 2.70 2.38
N LYS A 363 20.73 2.12 1.55
CA LYS A 363 21.14 1.01 0.69
C LYS A 363 22.16 1.56 -0.29
N SER A 364 23.37 1.05 -0.24
CA SER A 364 24.48 1.51 -1.08
C SER A 364 25.37 0.35 -1.49
N GLU A 365 25.76 0.33 -2.76
CA GLU A 365 26.92 -0.45 -3.16
C GLU A 365 28.17 0.03 -2.44
N PRO A 366 29.21 -0.81 -2.36
CA PRO A 366 30.50 -0.38 -1.86
C PRO A 366 31.06 0.80 -2.67
N VAL A 367 31.69 1.75 -1.97
CA VAL A 367 32.36 2.87 -2.63
C VAL A 367 33.46 2.32 -3.54
N PRO A 368 33.47 2.68 -4.86
CA PRO A 368 34.48 2.19 -5.79
C PRO A 368 35.90 2.58 -5.35
N GLU A 369 36.83 1.61 -5.31
CA GLU A 369 38.24 1.86 -4.96
C GLU A 369 38.95 2.80 -5.95
N GLY A 370 38.45 2.86 -7.21
CA GLY A 370 38.96 3.76 -8.25
C GLY A 370 37.80 4.36 -9.04
N ASN A 371 37.71 5.69 -9.08
CA ASN A 371 36.64 6.43 -9.75
C ASN A 371 37.23 7.55 -10.62
N SER A 372 38.34 7.26 -11.31
CA SER A 372 39.06 8.23 -12.16
C SER A 372 38.59 8.25 -13.61
N GLY A 373 37.62 7.39 -13.98
CA GLY A 373 37.07 7.34 -15.33
C GLY A 373 36.32 8.63 -15.74
N PRO A 374 36.05 8.80 -17.04
CA PRO A 374 35.36 9.98 -17.59
C PRO A 374 33.92 10.10 -17.09
N VAL A 375 33.27 8.98 -16.75
CA VAL A 375 31.97 8.93 -16.07
C VAL A 375 32.19 8.45 -14.65
N LYS A 376 31.80 9.25 -13.67
CA LYS A 376 31.93 8.91 -12.25
C LYS A 376 30.84 7.92 -11.85
N VAL A 377 31.23 6.81 -11.23
CA VAL A 377 30.30 5.89 -10.60
C VAL A 377 29.92 6.46 -9.23
N VAL A 378 28.66 6.73 -9.04
CA VAL A 378 28.11 7.25 -7.79
C VAL A 378 27.34 6.13 -7.09
N VAL A 379 27.56 5.97 -5.81
CA VAL A 379 26.78 5.10 -4.92
C VAL A 379 26.05 5.96 -3.89
N ALA A 380 25.04 5.42 -3.21
CA ALA A 380 24.24 6.21 -2.28
C ALA A 380 25.07 6.92 -1.22
N GLU A 381 26.14 6.29 -0.72
CA GLU A 381 27.06 6.89 0.27
C GLU A 381 27.88 8.06 -0.26
N THR A 382 28.17 8.10 -1.57
CA THR A 382 28.97 9.18 -2.20
C THR A 382 28.14 10.23 -2.91
N PHE A 383 26.82 10.08 -2.92
CA PHE A 383 25.92 10.96 -3.67
C PHE A 383 26.04 12.42 -3.21
N GLU A 384 26.08 12.65 -1.91
CA GLU A 384 26.20 13.99 -1.32
C GLU A 384 27.52 14.67 -1.71
N GLU A 385 28.61 13.90 -1.70
CA GLU A 385 29.94 14.40 -2.03
C GLU A 385 30.10 14.70 -3.53
N VAL A 386 29.55 13.84 -4.39
CA VAL A 386 29.77 13.94 -5.85
C VAL A 386 28.70 14.73 -6.56
N VAL A 387 27.42 14.41 -6.30
CA VAL A 387 26.29 15.01 -7.03
C VAL A 387 25.84 16.32 -6.41
N ASN A 388 25.85 16.39 -5.08
CA ASN A 388 25.45 17.58 -4.32
C ASN A 388 26.62 18.53 -4.01
N ASP A 389 27.81 18.31 -4.61
CA ASP A 389 28.91 19.28 -4.55
C ASP A 389 28.41 20.65 -5.04
N PRO A 390 28.40 21.71 -4.21
CA PRO A 390 27.85 23.00 -4.55
C PRO A 390 28.66 23.75 -5.63
N GLU A 391 29.90 23.34 -5.89
CA GLU A 391 30.77 23.98 -6.88
C GLU A 391 30.71 23.32 -8.27
N LYS A 392 30.05 22.17 -8.41
CA LYS A 392 30.03 21.40 -9.66
C LYS A 392 28.63 21.35 -10.29
N ASP A 393 28.58 21.48 -11.60
CA ASP A 393 27.45 21.06 -12.41
C ASP A 393 27.52 19.56 -12.66
N VAL A 394 26.50 18.79 -12.32
CA VAL A 394 26.53 17.33 -12.45
C VAL A 394 25.39 16.84 -13.33
N LEU A 395 25.74 16.10 -14.37
CA LEU A 395 24.77 15.32 -15.16
C LEU A 395 24.85 13.87 -14.67
N ILE A 396 23.78 13.35 -14.11
CA ILE A 396 23.72 11.99 -13.56
C ILE A 396 22.70 11.12 -14.29
N GLU A 397 23.12 9.92 -14.71
CA GLU A 397 22.28 8.85 -15.21
C GLU A 397 21.94 7.88 -14.08
N PHE A 398 20.65 7.68 -13.84
CA PHE A 398 20.12 6.55 -13.04
C PHE A 398 19.81 5.40 -14.00
N TYR A 399 20.49 4.26 -13.80
CA TYR A 399 20.39 3.11 -14.69
C TYR A 399 20.09 1.81 -13.93
N ALA A 400 19.80 0.75 -14.69
CA ALA A 400 19.76 -0.61 -14.20
C ALA A 400 20.67 -1.51 -15.07
N PRO A 401 21.44 -2.46 -14.48
CA PRO A 401 22.40 -3.30 -15.23
C PRO A 401 21.76 -4.15 -16.33
N TRP A 402 20.52 -4.53 -16.16
CA TRP A 402 19.74 -5.34 -17.14
C TRP A 402 19.04 -4.49 -18.22
N CYS A 403 19.08 -3.17 -18.13
CA CYS A 403 18.36 -2.26 -19.02
C CYS A 403 19.05 -2.14 -20.39
N GLY A 404 18.41 -2.59 -21.45
CA GLY A 404 18.93 -2.53 -22.82
C GLY A 404 19.13 -1.10 -23.34
N HIS A 405 18.25 -0.16 -22.99
CA HIS A 405 18.38 1.25 -23.35
C HIS A 405 19.56 1.92 -22.65
N CYS A 406 19.87 1.54 -21.42
CA CYS A 406 21.04 2.02 -20.68
C CYS A 406 22.34 1.52 -21.35
N LYS A 407 22.41 0.24 -21.75
CA LYS A 407 23.54 -0.32 -22.47
C LYS A 407 23.80 0.38 -23.82
N ASN A 408 22.74 0.79 -24.51
CA ASN A 408 22.86 1.56 -25.77
C ASN A 408 23.30 3.01 -25.52
N LEU A 409 23.02 3.58 -24.38
CA LEU A 409 23.43 4.92 -23.97
C LEU A 409 24.88 4.94 -23.50
N GLU A 410 25.37 3.90 -22.84
CA GLU A 410 26.67 3.85 -22.17
C GLU A 410 27.85 4.32 -23.04
N PRO A 411 28.04 3.88 -24.32
CA PRO A 411 29.16 4.37 -25.15
C PRO A 411 29.07 5.88 -25.42
N LYS A 412 27.87 6.42 -25.66
CA LYS A 412 27.64 7.86 -25.88
C LYS A 412 27.86 8.68 -24.63
N TYR A 413 27.43 8.14 -23.49
CA TYR A 413 27.59 8.78 -22.18
C TYR A 413 29.06 8.80 -21.75
N THR A 414 29.83 7.75 -22.09
CA THR A 414 31.27 7.69 -21.92
C THR A 414 31.98 8.71 -22.77
N GLU A 415 31.63 8.80 -24.08
CA GLU A 415 32.17 9.80 -24.98
C GLU A 415 31.90 11.24 -24.51
N LEU A 416 30.69 11.50 -23.97
CA LEU A 416 30.36 12.78 -23.36
C LEU A 416 31.30 13.10 -22.19
N GLY A 417 31.51 12.10 -21.30
CA GLY A 417 32.41 12.22 -20.17
C GLY A 417 33.87 12.48 -20.61
N GLU A 418 34.34 11.82 -21.67
CA GLU A 418 35.68 12.05 -22.24
C GLU A 418 35.83 13.46 -22.76
N GLN A 419 34.84 13.98 -23.51
CA GLN A 419 34.86 15.34 -24.03
C GLN A 419 34.86 16.41 -22.95
N LEU A 420 34.28 16.12 -21.76
CA LEU A 420 34.20 17.03 -20.61
C LEU A 420 35.20 16.72 -19.51
N SER A 421 36.09 15.73 -19.71
CA SER A 421 37.06 15.31 -18.68
C SER A 421 38.06 16.38 -18.24
N GLY A 422 38.31 17.39 -19.10
CA GLY A 422 39.13 18.54 -18.78
C GLY A 422 38.40 19.72 -18.13
N ASP A 423 37.08 19.66 -18.01
CA ASP A 423 36.29 20.72 -17.39
C ASP A 423 36.29 20.57 -15.86
N PRO A 424 36.85 21.54 -15.12
CA PRO A 424 36.92 21.44 -13.69
C PRO A 424 35.55 21.66 -13.00
N ASN A 425 34.54 22.14 -13.72
CA ASN A 425 33.24 22.54 -13.14
C ASN A 425 32.11 21.55 -13.46
N VAL A 426 32.34 20.58 -14.36
CA VAL A 426 31.29 19.64 -14.81
C VAL A 426 31.69 18.20 -14.47
N ILE A 427 30.74 17.44 -13.96
CA ILE A 427 30.86 16.01 -13.69
C ILE A 427 29.79 15.26 -14.47
N ILE A 428 30.21 14.24 -15.22
CA ILE A 428 29.34 13.24 -15.81
C ILE A 428 29.34 12.03 -14.89
N ALA A 429 28.17 11.59 -14.42
CA ALA A 429 28.05 10.56 -13.40
C ALA A 429 26.96 9.54 -13.75
N LYS A 430 27.06 8.35 -13.19
CA LYS A 430 26.03 7.30 -13.28
C LYS A 430 25.87 6.59 -11.93
N MET A 431 24.64 6.10 -11.64
CA MET A 431 24.29 5.39 -10.44
C MET A 431 23.36 4.23 -10.77
N ASP A 432 23.67 3.04 -10.29
CA ASP A 432 22.74 1.91 -10.34
C ASP A 432 21.63 2.12 -9.31
N ALA A 433 20.45 2.52 -9.79
CA ALA A 433 19.31 2.79 -8.95
C ALA A 433 18.56 1.52 -8.48
N THR A 434 19.03 0.33 -8.85
CA THR A 434 18.52 -0.96 -8.33
C THR A 434 19.31 -1.43 -7.11
N ALA A 435 20.55 -1.00 -6.97
CA ALA A 435 21.46 -1.38 -5.89
C ALA A 435 21.70 -0.26 -4.86
N ASN A 436 21.22 0.95 -5.13
CA ASN A 436 21.42 2.14 -4.31
C ASN A 436 20.12 2.87 -4.04
N ASP A 437 19.93 3.39 -2.84
CA ASP A 437 18.83 4.30 -2.52
C ASP A 437 19.01 5.63 -3.29
N VAL A 438 18.01 5.98 -4.09
CA VAL A 438 17.97 7.26 -4.82
C VAL A 438 17.51 8.37 -3.87
N PRO A 439 18.26 9.50 -3.75
CA PRO A 439 17.86 10.59 -2.86
C PRO A 439 16.54 11.25 -3.25
N THR A 440 15.85 11.80 -2.25
CA THR A 440 14.66 12.64 -2.44
C THR A 440 14.95 13.81 -3.40
N GLY A 441 14.02 14.09 -4.31
CA GLY A 441 14.20 15.11 -5.35
C GLY A 441 14.52 14.53 -6.73
N TYR A 442 14.86 13.25 -6.80
CA TYR A 442 15.07 12.51 -8.04
C TYR A 442 13.98 11.44 -8.20
N ASP A 443 13.06 11.66 -9.13
CA ASP A 443 11.98 10.71 -9.43
C ASP A 443 12.41 9.77 -10.56
N VAL A 444 12.71 8.51 -10.20
CA VAL A 444 13.19 7.47 -11.11
C VAL A 444 12.12 6.39 -11.26
N GLN A 445 11.24 6.54 -12.24
CA GLN A 445 10.16 5.58 -12.55
C GLN A 445 10.53 4.58 -13.65
N GLY A 446 11.69 4.73 -14.29
CA GLY A 446 12.16 3.88 -15.39
C GLY A 446 13.60 4.20 -15.78
N PHE A 447 14.20 3.35 -16.64
CA PHE A 447 15.61 3.43 -16.99
C PHE A 447 15.84 3.61 -18.50
N PRO A 448 16.86 4.40 -18.88
CA PRO A 448 17.62 5.33 -18.06
C PRO A 448 16.81 6.60 -17.75
N THR A 449 16.99 7.15 -16.55
CA THR A 449 16.51 8.49 -16.18
C THR A 449 17.72 9.37 -15.92
N ILE A 450 17.75 10.58 -16.50
CA ILE A 450 18.89 11.47 -16.44
C ILE A 450 18.47 12.80 -15.80
N TYR A 451 19.29 13.29 -14.87
CA TYR A 451 19.09 14.57 -14.21
C TYR A 451 20.33 15.45 -14.29
N PHE A 452 20.11 16.74 -14.36
CA PHE A 452 21.12 17.77 -14.22
C PHE A 452 20.96 18.47 -12.86
N ALA A 453 22.01 18.41 -12.05
CA ALA A 453 22.10 19.05 -10.75
C ALA A 453 23.05 20.26 -10.83
N PRO A 454 22.54 21.50 -11.02
CA PRO A 454 23.37 22.68 -11.24
C PRO A 454 24.15 23.09 -9.99
N ALA A 455 25.31 23.67 -10.17
CA ALA A 455 26.09 24.26 -9.10
C ALA A 455 25.29 25.32 -8.35
N GLY A 456 25.36 25.32 -7.01
CA GLY A 456 24.63 26.27 -6.16
C GLY A 456 23.11 26.12 -6.10
N LYS A 457 22.51 25.12 -6.79
CA LYS A 457 21.07 24.85 -6.83
C LYS A 457 20.75 23.35 -6.79
N LYS A 458 21.37 22.64 -5.85
CA LYS A 458 21.27 21.17 -5.75
C LYS A 458 19.90 20.66 -5.27
N ASP A 459 19.11 21.52 -4.65
CA ASP A 459 17.74 21.27 -4.19
C ASP A 459 16.70 21.25 -5.31
N THR A 460 17.08 21.68 -6.53
CA THR A 460 16.19 21.76 -7.69
C THR A 460 16.81 21.12 -8.94
N PRO A 461 17.09 19.78 -8.90
CA PRO A 461 17.63 19.09 -10.07
C PRO A 461 16.63 19.11 -11.23
N LYS A 462 17.14 19.22 -12.45
CA LYS A 462 16.33 19.26 -13.67
C LYS A 462 16.39 17.93 -14.39
N ARG A 463 15.25 17.32 -14.65
CA ARG A 463 15.18 16.11 -15.47
C ARG A 463 15.54 16.44 -16.92
N TYR A 464 16.40 15.62 -17.52
CA TYR A 464 16.76 15.72 -18.92
C TYR A 464 15.75 14.94 -19.79
N GLU A 465 15.10 15.66 -20.71
CA GLU A 465 14.07 15.10 -21.61
C GLU A 465 14.50 15.12 -23.08
N GLY A 466 15.77 15.45 -23.37
CA GLY A 466 16.31 15.56 -24.73
C GLY A 466 16.65 14.22 -25.38
N ALA A 467 17.10 14.29 -26.65
CA ALA A 467 17.62 13.10 -27.33
C ALA A 467 18.93 12.63 -26.69
N ARG A 468 19.23 11.33 -26.83
CA ARG A 468 20.35 10.67 -26.13
C ARG A 468 21.58 10.53 -27.04
N GLU A 469 21.93 11.63 -27.75
CA GLU A 469 23.15 11.73 -28.52
C GLU A 469 24.12 12.73 -27.88
N VAL A 470 25.43 12.52 -28.05
CA VAL A 470 26.48 13.35 -27.41
C VAL A 470 26.27 14.84 -27.69
N LYS A 471 25.96 15.20 -28.93
CA LYS A 471 25.68 16.59 -29.29
C LYS A 471 24.50 17.21 -28.57
N ASP A 472 23.47 16.40 -28.26
CA ASP A 472 22.26 16.90 -27.60
C ASP A 472 22.53 17.15 -26.12
N PHE A 473 23.30 16.28 -25.47
CA PHE A 473 23.79 16.51 -24.10
C PHE A 473 24.69 17.76 -24.05
N LEU A 474 25.62 17.94 -25.00
CA LEU A 474 26.48 19.11 -25.01
C LEU A 474 25.67 20.39 -25.23
N ASN A 475 24.69 20.38 -26.15
CA ASN A 475 23.82 21.53 -26.36
C ASN A 475 23.01 21.87 -25.11
N PHE A 476 22.51 20.87 -24.41
CA PHE A 476 21.80 21.07 -23.14
C PHE A 476 22.74 21.65 -22.06
N LEU A 477 23.92 21.06 -21.89
CA LEU A 477 24.88 21.54 -20.90
C LEU A 477 25.40 22.96 -21.25
N LYS A 478 25.62 23.29 -22.51
CA LYS A 478 25.98 24.67 -22.95
C LYS A 478 24.92 25.70 -22.54
N LYS A 479 23.65 25.28 -22.49
CA LYS A 479 22.53 26.14 -22.13
C LYS A 479 22.31 26.23 -20.62
N GLU A 480 22.48 25.13 -19.90
CA GLU A 480 22.03 24.99 -18.50
C GLU A 480 23.18 25.06 -17.49
N ALA A 481 24.44 24.80 -17.90
CA ALA A 481 25.60 24.82 -17.01
C ALA A 481 25.85 26.24 -16.45
N THR A 482 26.28 26.26 -15.21
CA THR A 482 26.56 27.52 -14.45
C THR A 482 27.76 28.26 -15.04
N ASN A 483 28.73 27.51 -15.57
CA ASN A 483 29.95 28.08 -16.23
C ASN A 483 30.02 27.63 -17.70
N SER A 484 30.79 28.38 -18.50
CA SER A 484 31.08 28.00 -19.89
C SER A 484 31.86 26.68 -19.92
N LEU A 485 31.41 25.73 -20.78
CA LEU A 485 32.03 24.41 -20.88
C LEU A 485 33.44 24.47 -21.43
N VAL A 486 34.35 23.65 -20.89
CA VAL A 486 35.71 23.41 -21.41
C VAL A 486 35.76 22.01 -22.01
N LEU A 487 35.86 21.94 -23.35
CA LEU A 487 35.94 20.67 -24.07
C LEU A 487 37.38 20.18 -24.21
N SER A 488 37.63 18.92 -23.85
CA SER A 488 38.91 18.25 -24.05
C SER A 488 39.05 17.90 -25.53
N GLY A 489 39.96 18.57 -26.30
CA GLY A 489 40.28 18.24 -27.69
C GLY A 489 39.68 19.14 -28.75
N GLY A 490 39.11 20.27 -28.44
CA GLY A 490 38.63 21.25 -29.42
C GLY A 490 39.74 22.14 -29.91
N ARG A 491 40.34 21.85 -31.09
CA ARG A 491 40.74 22.92 -32.00
C ARG A 491 39.46 23.62 -32.43
N GLU A 492 39.35 24.90 -32.11
CA GLU A 492 38.41 25.79 -32.76
C GLU A 492 38.68 25.71 -34.27
N ASP A 493 37.86 25.01 -35.01
CA ASP A 493 37.72 25.27 -36.42
C ASP A 493 36.82 26.52 -36.55
N LEU A 494 37.48 27.60 -36.86
CA LEU A 494 36.94 28.89 -37.27
C LEU A 494 36.04 28.78 -38.51
#